data_d421291e756e430ff97d513d6f234f9e
#
_entry.id   d421291e756e430ff97d513d6f234f9e
#
_cell.length_a   1.000
_cell.length_b   1.000
_cell.length_c   1.000
_cell.angle_alpha   90.00
_cell.angle_beta   90.00
_cell.angle_gamma   90.00
#
_symmetry.space_group_name_H-M   'P 1'
#
loop_
_entity.id
_entity.type
_entity.pdbx_description
1 polymer ?
#
loop_
_entity_poly.entity_id
_entity_poly.type
_entity_poly.pdbx_seq_one_letter_code
_entity_poly.pdbx_strand_id
1 'polypeptide(L)'
;MNNITMKMNADELILQALREDITSEDITTNSVMRHYQAGEVDLICKQDGIIAGLDVFKRVFELLDEKTEVVFYVKDGDTVKKGEKIGLIRGDIRVLLSGERTALNYLQRMSGIATYTRAIADLLKGSKTNLLDTRKTTPNMRIFEKYAVKMGGGYNHRYNLSDGILLKDNHIGAAGGVKEAISMAKEYAPFVRKIEIEVENLEMLMEALEAGADIIMLDNMSVEDMKKAVALCAGKAETECSGNVTRENVARLVDIGVDYISSGALTHSSPILDLSLKNLHAV
;
A
#
# COMPACT_ATOMS: atom_id res chain seq x y z
N MET A 1 2.07 -0.84 12.43
CA MET A 1 3.20 0.10 12.12
C MET A 1 3.97 0.34 13.41
N ASN A 2 5.29 0.59 13.40
CA ASN A 2 5.97 0.86 14.67
C ASN A 2 5.69 2.29 15.19
N ASN A 3 5.80 2.47 16.53
CA ASN A 3 5.45 3.74 17.18
C ASN A 3 6.30 4.94 16.72
N ILE A 4 7.56 4.73 16.32
CA ILE A 4 8.43 5.83 15.85
C ILE A 4 7.93 6.31 14.49
N THR A 5 7.71 5.39 13.56
CA THR A 5 7.17 5.71 12.23
C THR A 5 5.79 6.37 12.32
N MET A 6 4.92 5.88 13.24
CA MET A 6 3.61 6.48 13.49
C MET A 6 3.75 7.96 13.89
N LYS A 7 4.49 8.22 14.98
CA LYS A 7 4.65 9.58 15.51
C LYS A 7 5.35 10.53 14.55
N MET A 8 6.37 10.06 13.83
CA MET A 8 7.18 10.94 12.98
C MET A 8 6.55 11.25 11.62
N ASN A 9 5.75 10.32 11.07
CA ASN A 9 5.31 10.40 9.68
C ASN A 9 3.79 10.28 9.49
N ALA A 10 3.05 9.69 10.43
CA ALA A 10 1.61 9.46 10.29
C ALA A 10 0.75 10.42 11.11
N ASP A 11 1.18 10.82 12.32
CA ASP A 11 0.38 11.65 13.22
C ASP A 11 -0.06 12.97 12.57
N GLU A 12 0.83 13.64 11.84
CA GLU A 12 0.48 14.90 11.17
C GLU A 12 -0.60 14.70 10.11
N LEU A 13 -0.50 13.63 9.32
CA LEU A 13 -1.49 13.29 8.29
C LEU A 13 -2.85 12.93 8.92
N ILE A 14 -2.84 12.20 10.04
CA ILE A 14 -4.06 11.86 10.77
C ILE A 14 -4.69 13.12 11.36
N LEU A 15 -3.89 14.02 11.94
CA LEU A 15 -4.37 15.31 12.47
C LEU A 15 -4.94 16.20 11.37
N GLN A 16 -4.36 16.20 10.16
CA GLN A 16 -4.91 16.93 9.02
C GLN A 16 -6.29 16.36 8.61
N ALA A 17 -6.43 15.02 8.57
CA ALA A 17 -7.72 14.38 8.28
C ALA A 17 -8.78 14.65 9.35
N LEU A 18 -8.39 14.67 10.64
CA LEU A 18 -9.28 15.06 11.73
C LEU A 18 -9.71 16.53 11.61
N ARG A 19 -8.80 17.43 11.24
CA ARG A 19 -9.14 18.86 11.04
C ARG A 19 -9.99 19.11 9.80
N GLU A 20 -9.88 18.28 8.78
CA GLU A 20 -10.78 18.31 7.61
C GLU A 20 -12.23 18.01 8.01
N ASP A 21 -12.44 17.02 8.90
CA ASP A 21 -13.77 16.60 9.35
C ASP A 21 -14.30 17.47 10.51
N ILE A 22 -13.42 17.98 11.37
CA ILE A 22 -13.75 18.80 12.55
C ILE A 22 -13.06 20.15 12.44
N THR A 23 -13.67 21.10 11.72
CA THR A 23 -13.07 22.45 11.52
C THR A 23 -13.23 23.37 12.74
N SER A 24 -14.38 23.35 13.39
CA SER A 24 -14.70 24.13 14.59
C SER A 24 -15.30 23.27 15.69
N GLU A 25 -16.30 22.48 15.37
CA GLU A 25 -17.00 21.59 16.30
C GLU A 25 -17.76 20.47 15.57
N ASP A 26 -18.08 19.39 16.30
CA ASP A 26 -19.08 18.41 15.90
C ASP A 26 -20.45 18.86 16.47
N ILE A 27 -21.20 19.61 15.65
CA ILE A 27 -22.49 20.20 16.03
C ILE A 27 -23.49 19.10 16.47
N THR A 28 -23.50 17.96 15.75
CA THR A 28 -24.43 16.88 16.05
C THR A 28 -24.14 16.30 17.43
N THR A 29 -22.91 15.90 17.67
CA THR A 29 -22.49 15.35 18.95
C THR A 29 -22.70 16.35 20.09
N ASN A 30 -22.26 17.60 19.91
CA ASN A 30 -22.39 18.65 20.94
C ASN A 30 -23.85 19.00 21.27
N SER A 31 -24.77 18.84 20.31
CA SER A 31 -26.20 19.10 20.54
C SER A 31 -26.84 18.09 21.51
N VAL A 32 -26.38 16.84 21.51
CA VAL A 32 -26.98 15.75 22.30
C VAL A 32 -26.11 15.32 23.49
N MET A 33 -24.79 15.51 23.43
CA MET A 33 -23.81 15.11 24.45
C MET A 33 -23.09 16.32 25.03
N ARG A 34 -23.74 16.99 26.01
CA ARG A 34 -23.24 18.26 26.58
C ARG A 34 -22.15 18.07 27.65
N HIS A 35 -22.05 16.86 28.21
CA HIS A 35 -21.12 16.54 29.29
C HIS A 35 -20.40 15.24 28.99
N TYR A 36 -19.26 15.03 29.66
CA TYR A 36 -18.55 13.75 29.64
C TYR A 36 -19.50 12.61 30.02
N GLN A 37 -19.48 11.57 29.20
CA GLN A 37 -20.13 10.31 29.48
C GLN A 37 -19.29 9.17 28.91
N ALA A 38 -18.86 8.27 29.77
CA ALA A 38 -18.17 7.06 29.34
C ALA A 38 -19.11 6.16 28.52
N GLY A 39 -18.58 5.56 27.48
CA GLY A 39 -19.31 4.61 26.65
C GLY A 39 -18.41 3.61 25.96
N GLU A 40 -19.05 2.61 25.39
CA GLU A 40 -18.41 1.55 24.59
C GLU A 40 -19.07 1.44 23.23
N VAL A 41 -18.26 1.10 22.20
CA VAL A 41 -18.73 0.84 20.83
C VAL A 41 -17.99 -0.34 20.22
N ASP A 42 -18.70 -1.21 19.50
CA ASP A 42 -18.17 -2.38 18.82
C ASP A 42 -17.65 -2.04 17.42
N LEU A 43 -16.46 -2.52 17.06
CA LEU A 43 -15.94 -2.51 15.69
C LEU A 43 -16.31 -3.82 15.00
N ILE A 44 -17.11 -3.74 13.92
CA ILE A 44 -17.73 -4.90 13.25
C ILE A 44 -17.40 -4.89 11.76
N CYS A 45 -16.99 -6.07 11.22
CA CYS A 45 -16.83 -6.30 9.79
C CYS A 45 -18.18 -6.47 9.10
N LYS A 46 -18.37 -5.81 7.95
CA LYS A 46 -19.53 -5.93 7.09
C LYS A 46 -19.29 -6.78 5.84
N GLN A 47 -18.04 -7.13 5.60
CA GLN A 47 -17.57 -7.94 4.48
C GLN A 47 -16.45 -8.88 4.94
N ASP A 48 -16.23 -9.99 4.18
CA ASP A 48 -15.04 -10.82 4.31
C ASP A 48 -13.82 -10.08 3.74
N GLY A 49 -12.68 -10.15 4.40
CA GLY A 49 -11.46 -9.51 3.92
C GLY A 49 -10.24 -9.69 4.79
N ILE A 50 -9.23 -8.89 4.54
CA ILE A 50 -7.97 -8.83 5.28
C ILE A 50 -7.91 -7.50 6.02
N ILE A 51 -7.68 -7.54 7.32
CA ILE A 51 -7.55 -6.32 8.13
C ILE A 51 -6.15 -5.72 7.96
N ALA A 52 -6.11 -4.39 7.81
CA ALA A 52 -4.87 -3.61 7.85
C ALA A 52 -5.15 -2.19 8.35
N GLY A 53 -4.30 -1.70 9.28
CA GLY A 53 -4.36 -0.34 9.80
C GLY A 53 -4.96 -0.20 11.19
N LEU A 54 -4.99 -1.25 11.99
CA LEU A 54 -5.52 -1.23 13.36
C LEU A 54 -4.81 -0.17 14.22
N ASP A 55 -3.47 -0.07 14.13
CA ASP A 55 -2.73 0.96 14.87
C ASP A 55 -3.10 2.38 14.43
N VAL A 56 -3.39 2.59 13.13
CA VAL A 56 -3.82 3.89 12.60
C VAL A 56 -5.22 4.22 13.11
N PHE A 57 -6.13 3.27 13.07
CA PHE A 57 -7.49 3.40 13.62
C PHE A 57 -7.44 3.80 15.11
N LYS A 58 -6.66 3.09 15.92
CA LYS A 58 -6.46 3.41 17.34
C LYS A 58 -5.89 4.81 17.51
N ARG A 59 -4.88 5.16 16.70
CA ARG A 59 -4.19 6.45 16.79
C ARG A 59 -5.11 7.66 16.57
N VAL A 60 -6.12 7.53 15.70
CA VAL A 60 -7.14 8.58 15.50
C VAL A 60 -7.82 8.93 16.83
N PHE A 61 -8.24 7.94 17.61
CA PHE A 61 -8.87 8.18 18.90
C PHE A 61 -7.89 8.69 19.95
N GLU A 62 -6.67 8.15 20.01
CA GLU A 62 -5.63 8.61 20.95
C GLU A 62 -5.24 10.08 20.71
N LEU A 63 -5.30 10.58 19.47
CA LEU A 63 -5.03 11.98 19.14
C LEU A 63 -6.17 12.92 19.55
N LEU A 64 -7.39 12.41 19.71
CA LEU A 64 -8.53 13.16 20.25
C LEU A 64 -8.57 13.11 21.78
N ASP A 65 -8.32 11.94 22.38
CA ASP A 65 -8.23 11.76 23.84
C ASP A 65 -7.35 10.54 24.15
N GLU A 66 -6.19 10.78 24.79
CA GLU A 66 -5.23 9.73 25.17
C GLU A 66 -5.81 8.68 26.15
N LYS A 67 -6.95 8.99 26.79
CA LYS A 67 -7.62 8.06 27.71
C LYS A 67 -8.52 7.05 26.98
N THR A 68 -8.74 7.21 25.67
CA THR A 68 -9.53 6.26 24.90
C THR A 68 -8.83 4.92 24.80
N GLU A 69 -9.51 3.86 25.23
CA GLU A 69 -9.02 2.49 25.18
C GLU A 69 -9.54 1.80 23.91
N VAL A 70 -8.66 1.17 23.15
CA VAL A 70 -9.01 0.37 21.98
C VAL A 70 -8.45 -1.03 22.14
N VAL A 71 -9.34 -2.02 22.16
CA VAL A 71 -9.01 -3.45 22.26
C VAL A 71 -9.34 -4.12 20.93
N PHE A 72 -8.36 -4.77 20.31
CA PHE A 72 -8.57 -5.57 19.11
C PHE A 72 -8.55 -7.06 19.43
N TYR A 73 -9.39 -7.83 18.72
CA TYR A 73 -9.47 -9.29 18.81
C TYR A 73 -8.75 -9.97 17.65
N VAL A 74 -8.24 -9.18 16.71
CA VAL A 74 -7.50 -9.58 15.52
C VAL A 74 -6.25 -8.71 15.37
N LYS A 75 -5.36 -9.07 14.48
CA LYS A 75 -4.17 -8.28 14.11
C LYS A 75 -4.14 -7.97 12.61
N ASP A 76 -3.32 -7.01 12.23
CA ASP A 76 -3.10 -6.69 10.82
C ASP A 76 -2.58 -7.92 10.05
N GLY A 77 -3.17 -8.18 8.89
CA GLY A 77 -2.93 -9.36 8.07
C GLY A 77 -3.89 -10.54 8.31
N ASP A 78 -4.69 -10.52 9.38
CA ASP A 78 -5.67 -11.55 9.64
C ASP A 78 -6.85 -11.47 8.66
N THR A 79 -7.42 -12.65 8.35
CA THR A 79 -8.67 -12.78 7.60
C THR A 79 -9.84 -12.64 8.56
N VAL A 80 -10.81 -11.82 8.18
CA VAL A 80 -12.04 -11.58 8.94
C VAL A 80 -13.27 -11.91 8.12
N LYS A 81 -14.39 -12.15 8.82
CA LYS A 81 -15.67 -12.53 8.22
C LYS A 81 -16.73 -11.46 8.44
N LYS A 82 -17.69 -11.42 7.51
CA LYS A 82 -18.89 -10.59 7.66
C LYS A 82 -19.61 -10.89 8.97
N GLY A 83 -19.91 -9.85 9.75
CA GLY A 83 -20.58 -9.94 11.06
C GLY A 83 -19.61 -10.15 12.24
N GLU A 84 -18.32 -10.34 11.99
CA GLU A 84 -17.33 -10.56 13.05
C GLU A 84 -17.08 -9.25 13.82
N LYS A 85 -17.11 -9.32 15.15
CA LYS A 85 -16.67 -8.25 16.06
C LYS A 85 -15.15 -8.35 16.20
N ILE A 86 -14.43 -7.39 15.66
CA ILE A 86 -12.98 -7.38 15.61
C ILE A 86 -12.33 -6.46 16.64
N GLY A 87 -13.12 -5.67 17.37
CA GLY A 87 -12.62 -4.80 18.42
C GLY A 87 -13.70 -4.13 19.23
N LEU A 88 -13.25 -3.45 20.29
CA LEU A 88 -14.06 -2.66 21.22
C LEU A 88 -13.32 -1.37 21.54
N ILE A 89 -14.03 -0.24 21.51
CA ILE A 89 -13.51 1.07 21.85
C ILE A 89 -14.25 1.61 23.05
N ARG A 90 -13.52 2.11 24.06
CA ARG A 90 -14.04 2.70 25.30
C ARG A 90 -13.51 4.11 25.48
N GLY A 91 -14.39 5.05 25.85
CA GLY A 91 -13.96 6.43 26.12
C GLY A 91 -15.15 7.38 26.26
N ASP A 92 -14.88 8.68 26.20
CA ASP A 92 -15.91 9.68 26.11
C ASP A 92 -16.75 9.49 24.83
N ILE A 93 -18.06 9.34 24.96
CA ILE A 93 -18.97 9.17 23.81
C ILE A 93 -18.75 10.25 22.75
N ARG A 94 -18.43 11.48 23.16
CA ARG A 94 -18.13 12.59 22.22
C ARG A 94 -16.93 12.28 21.35
N VAL A 95 -15.86 11.74 21.95
CA VAL A 95 -14.64 11.32 21.22
C VAL A 95 -14.94 10.17 20.29
N LEU A 96 -15.71 9.16 20.77
CA LEU A 96 -16.09 8.00 19.97
C LEU A 96 -16.88 8.40 18.72
N LEU A 97 -17.85 9.32 18.87
CA LEU A 97 -18.68 9.80 17.76
C LEU A 97 -17.90 10.68 16.79
N SER A 98 -17.12 11.65 17.30
CA SER A 98 -16.38 12.60 16.44
C SER A 98 -15.20 11.95 15.71
N GLY A 99 -14.57 10.90 16.29
CA GLY A 99 -13.43 10.18 15.68
C GLY A 99 -13.84 9.08 14.71
N GLU A 100 -15.10 8.59 14.79
CA GLU A 100 -15.59 7.41 14.06
C GLU A 100 -15.28 7.46 12.57
N ARG A 101 -15.67 8.54 11.88
CA ARG A 101 -15.58 8.62 10.43
C ARG A 101 -14.14 8.59 9.94
N THR A 102 -13.29 9.42 10.51
CA THR A 102 -11.87 9.47 10.17
C THR A 102 -11.18 8.13 10.44
N ALA A 103 -11.43 7.52 11.61
CA ALA A 103 -10.86 6.22 11.95
C ALA A 103 -11.29 5.11 10.98
N LEU A 104 -12.59 5.04 10.66
CA LEU A 104 -13.12 4.07 9.70
C LEU A 104 -12.60 4.31 8.29
N ASN A 105 -12.46 5.55 7.83
CA ASN A 105 -11.94 5.84 6.50
C ASN A 105 -10.53 5.26 6.29
N TYR A 106 -9.62 5.44 7.26
CA TYR A 106 -8.29 4.83 7.21
C TYR A 106 -8.37 3.30 7.23
N LEU A 107 -9.10 2.71 8.19
CA LEU A 107 -9.14 1.26 8.36
C LEU A 107 -9.80 0.57 7.15
N GLN A 108 -10.90 1.13 6.63
CA GLN A 108 -11.60 0.62 5.46
C GLN A 108 -10.72 0.67 4.20
N ARG A 109 -10.03 1.80 3.97
CA ARG A 109 -9.11 1.97 2.84
C ARG A 109 -7.95 1.00 2.91
N MET A 110 -7.25 0.94 4.03
CA MET A 110 -6.10 0.08 4.23
C MET A 110 -6.48 -1.41 4.15
N SER A 111 -7.57 -1.81 4.77
CA SER A 111 -8.07 -3.19 4.72
C SER A 111 -8.54 -3.58 3.31
N GLY A 112 -9.13 -2.65 2.57
CA GLY A 112 -9.48 -2.87 1.17
C GLY A 112 -8.26 -3.14 0.29
N ILE A 113 -7.20 -2.35 0.44
CA ILE A 113 -5.91 -2.56 -0.24
C ILE A 113 -5.31 -3.92 0.14
N ALA A 114 -5.28 -4.27 1.43
CA ALA A 114 -4.75 -5.55 1.88
C ALA A 114 -5.57 -6.73 1.32
N THR A 115 -6.89 -6.61 1.27
CA THR A 115 -7.80 -7.62 0.71
C THR A 115 -7.56 -7.82 -0.79
N TYR A 116 -7.48 -6.72 -1.55
CA TYR A 116 -7.23 -6.79 -2.99
C TYR A 116 -5.83 -7.33 -3.29
N THR A 117 -4.81 -6.91 -2.53
CA THR A 117 -3.45 -7.42 -2.64
C THR A 117 -3.39 -8.93 -2.36
N ARG A 118 -4.06 -9.41 -1.31
CA ARG A 118 -4.11 -10.83 -0.97
C ARG A 118 -4.73 -11.64 -2.10
N ALA A 119 -5.80 -11.15 -2.71
CA ALA A 119 -6.46 -11.83 -3.81
C ALA A 119 -5.56 -12.02 -5.04
N ILE A 120 -4.62 -11.09 -5.29
CA ILE A 120 -3.63 -11.20 -6.38
C ILE A 120 -2.43 -12.04 -5.94
N ALA A 121 -1.91 -11.82 -4.73
CA ALA A 121 -0.78 -12.58 -4.21
C ALA A 121 -1.07 -14.09 -4.12
N ASP A 122 -2.31 -14.46 -3.80
CA ASP A 122 -2.73 -15.86 -3.76
C ASP A 122 -2.67 -16.53 -5.14
N LEU A 123 -2.86 -15.80 -6.23
CA LEU A 123 -2.71 -16.31 -7.60
C LEU A 123 -1.25 -16.53 -8.00
N LEU A 124 -0.30 -15.93 -7.30
CA LEU A 124 1.14 -16.10 -7.51
C LEU A 124 1.77 -17.19 -6.63
N LYS A 125 0.99 -17.78 -5.72
CA LYS A 125 1.49 -18.84 -4.84
C LYS A 125 2.04 -20.03 -5.62
N GLY A 126 3.23 -20.48 -5.22
CA GLY A 126 3.95 -21.59 -5.87
C GLY A 126 4.84 -21.15 -7.04
N SER A 127 4.79 -19.90 -7.47
CA SER A 127 5.76 -19.30 -8.40
C SER A 127 6.91 -18.63 -7.63
N LYS A 128 8.00 -18.28 -8.35
CA LYS A 128 9.07 -17.45 -7.79
C LYS A 128 8.74 -15.94 -7.77
N THR A 129 7.67 -15.56 -8.44
CA THR A 129 7.32 -14.17 -8.72
C THR A 129 6.73 -13.47 -7.50
N ASN A 130 7.26 -12.30 -7.15
CA ASN A 130 6.78 -11.47 -6.07
C ASN A 130 5.92 -10.32 -6.60
N LEU A 131 4.81 -10.02 -5.92
CA LEU A 131 3.91 -8.91 -6.24
C LEU A 131 4.41 -7.61 -5.60
N LEU A 132 4.61 -6.57 -6.39
CA LEU A 132 5.03 -5.24 -5.92
C LEU A 132 3.90 -4.20 -6.06
N ASP A 133 3.90 -3.23 -5.16
CA ASP A 133 3.18 -1.98 -5.36
C ASP A 133 3.95 -1.03 -6.32
N THR A 134 3.47 0.22 -6.41
CA THR A 134 4.12 1.28 -7.19
C THR A 134 4.09 2.61 -6.42
N ARG A 135 4.51 3.70 -7.08
CA ARG A 135 4.30 5.07 -6.59
C ARG A 135 2.94 5.68 -6.98
N LYS A 136 2.06 4.92 -7.65
CA LYS A 136 0.69 5.34 -8.01
C LYS A 136 -0.24 5.25 -6.80
N THR A 137 0.11 5.97 -5.72
CA THR A 137 -0.64 6.05 -4.46
C THR A 137 -1.46 7.33 -4.40
N THR A 138 -2.51 7.33 -3.60
CA THR A 138 -3.24 8.56 -3.25
C THR A 138 -2.27 9.57 -2.60
N PRO A 139 -2.27 10.84 -3.01
CA PRO A 139 -1.43 11.87 -2.36
C PRO A 139 -1.59 11.83 -0.83
N ASN A 140 -0.48 11.96 -0.12
CA ASN A 140 -0.37 11.89 1.36
C ASN A 140 -0.75 10.54 2.00
N MET A 141 -1.30 9.58 1.24
CA MET A 141 -1.68 8.26 1.78
C MET A 141 -0.61 7.17 1.61
N ARG A 142 0.53 7.48 0.99
CA ARG A 142 1.55 6.45 0.61
C ARG A 142 2.03 5.60 1.76
N ILE A 143 2.26 6.18 2.94
CA ILE A 143 2.73 5.44 4.12
C ILE A 143 1.71 4.38 4.56
N PHE A 144 0.42 4.70 4.49
CA PHE A 144 -0.68 3.82 4.86
C PHE A 144 -0.92 2.75 3.79
N GLU A 145 -0.96 3.17 2.51
CA GLU A 145 -1.27 2.28 1.38
C GLU A 145 -0.16 1.24 1.16
N LYS A 146 1.13 1.64 1.23
CA LYS A 146 2.25 0.69 1.12
C LYS A 146 2.33 -0.27 2.31
N TYR A 147 1.99 0.19 3.51
CA TYR A 147 1.85 -0.70 4.66
C TYR A 147 0.75 -1.74 4.43
N ALA A 148 -0.41 -1.32 3.93
CA ALA A 148 -1.54 -2.20 3.64
C ALA A 148 -1.21 -3.27 2.58
N VAL A 149 -0.45 -2.92 1.54
CA VAL A 149 0.06 -3.88 0.55
C VAL A 149 0.86 -5.00 1.22
N LYS A 150 1.76 -4.66 2.16
CA LYS A 150 2.52 -5.68 2.92
C LYS A 150 1.61 -6.59 3.75
N MET A 151 0.58 -6.04 4.39
CA MET A 151 -0.39 -6.84 5.17
C MET A 151 -1.20 -7.77 4.27
N GLY A 152 -1.44 -7.37 3.02
CA GLY A 152 -2.04 -8.23 1.99
C GLY A 152 -1.12 -9.35 1.46
N GLY A 153 0.18 -9.33 1.77
CA GLY A 153 1.15 -10.32 1.30
C GLY A 153 1.91 -9.89 0.05
N GLY A 154 1.81 -8.63 -0.35
CA GLY A 154 2.65 -8.01 -1.37
C GLY A 154 3.94 -7.43 -0.79
N TYR A 155 4.80 -6.94 -1.66
CA TYR A 155 6.05 -6.26 -1.33
C TYR A 155 6.00 -4.80 -1.78
N ASN A 156 6.88 -3.97 -1.26
CA ASN A 156 6.96 -2.58 -1.66
C ASN A 156 8.06 -2.37 -2.71
N HIS A 157 7.71 -1.73 -3.81
CA HIS A 157 8.66 -1.06 -4.69
C HIS A 157 9.19 0.20 -4.01
N ARG A 158 10.19 0.90 -4.59
CA ARG A 158 10.76 2.12 -4.04
C ARG A 158 9.68 3.06 -3.47
N TYR A 159 9.94 3.58 -2.26
CA TYR A 159 8.98 4.43 -1.55
C TYR A 159 8.83 5.80 -2.22
N ASN A 160 9.96 6.41 -2.63
CA ASN A 160 10.01 7.74 -3.22
C ASN A 160 11.15 7.85 -4.24
N LEU A 161 11.44 9.07 -4.72
CA LEU A 161 12.48 9.32 -5.71
C LEU A 161 13.91 9.20 -5.14
N SER A 162 14.06 9.27 -3.83
CA SER A 162 15.36 9.14 -3.15
C SER A 162 15.74 7.71 -2.78
N ASP A 163 14.80 6.76 -2.91
CA ASP A 163 14.96 5.40 -2.41
C ASP A 163 15.72 4.48 -3.39
N GLY A 164 15.49 4.63 -4.68
CA GLY A 164 16.15 3.85 -5.73
C GLY A 164 16.05 4.53 -7.09
N ILE A 165 16.98 4.15 -7.99
CA ILE A 165 16.99 4.65 -9.36
C ILE A 165 16.05 3.79 -10.21
N LEU A 166 15.18 4.45 -10.98
CA LEU A 166 14.36 3.84 -12.03
C LEU A 166 14.42 4.77 -13.25
N LEU A 167 15.15 4.32 -14.24
CA LEU A 167 15.29 5.00 -15.54
C LEU A 167 14.09 4.64 -16.42
N LYS A 168 13.41 5.65 -16.95
CA LYS A 168 12.22 5.54 -17.79
C LYS A 168 12.50 6.15 -19.17
N ASP A 169 11.56 5.97 -20.11
CA ASP A 169 11.57 6.50 -21.47
C ASP A 169 12.12 7.93 -21.55
N ASN A 170 11.58 8.85 -20.78
CA ASN A 170 12.02 10.24 -20.74
C ASN A 170 13.46 10.43 -20.21
N HIS A 171 13.90 9.59 -19.27
CA HIS A 171 15.28 9.63 -18.78
C HIS A 171 16.25 9.11 -19.85
N ILE A 172 15.88 8.02 -20.53
CA ILE A 172 16.64 7.41 -21.62
C ILE A 172 16.79 8.40 -22.76
N GLY A 173 15.68 9.04 -23.18
CA GLY A 173 15.68 10.06 -24.23
C GLY A 173 16.54 11.28 -23.86
N ALA A 174 16.45 11.75 -22.63
CA ALA A 174 17.25 12.89 -22.15
C ALA A 174 18.76 12.57 -22.04
N ALA A 175 19.13 11.33 -21.74
CA ALA A 175 20.51 10.88 -21.64
C ALA A 175 21.16 10.58 -23.02
N GLY A 176 20.33 10.38 -24.05
CA GLY A 176 20.81 10.04 -25.40
C GLY A 176 20.83 8.56 -25.73
N GLY A 177 20.40 7.68 -24.81
CA GLY A 177 20.31 6.24 -25.01
C GLY A 177 20.30 5.44 -23.70
N VAL A 178 20.07 4.13 -23.84
CA VAL A 178 19.99 3.19 -22.70
C VAL A 178 21.34 3.09 -21.99
N LYS A 179 22.44 2.92 -22.73
CA LYS A 179 23.78 2.77 -22.18
C LYS A 179 24.28 4.03 -21.50
N GLU A 180 24.00 5.18 -22.11
CA GLU A 180 24.33 6.51 -21.58
C GLU A 180 23.58 6.75 -20.26
N ALA A 181 22.27 6.46 -20.20
CA ALA A 181 21.46 6.63 -19.01
C ALA A 181 21.97 5.77 -17.83
N ILE A 182 22.29 4.51 -18.08
CA ILE A 182 22.83 3.61 -17.05
C ILE A 182 24.24 4.05 -16.61
N SER A 183 25.09 4.47 -17.54
CA SER A 183 26.45 4.96 -17.22
C SER A 183 26.40 6.19 -16.31
N MET A 184 25.58 7.18 -16.67
CA MET A 184 25.36 8.38 -15.84
C MET A 184 24.78 8.05 -14.46
N ALA A 185 23.83 7.10 -14.41
CA ALA A 185 23.25 6.65 -13.16
C ALA A 185 24.29 5.97 -12.25
N LYS A 186 25.17 5.14 -12.80
CA LYS A 186 26.25 4.47 -12.06
C LYS A 186 27.30 5.46 -11.52
N GLU A 187 27.61 6.50 -12.27
CA GLU A 187 28.53 7.54 -11.83
C GLU A 187 27.96 8.37 -10.67
N TYR A 188 26.64 8.65 -10.71
CA TYR A 188 25.95 9.48 -9.71
C TYR A 188 25.52 8.70 -8.47
N ALA A 189 25.08 7.45 -8.62
CA ALA A 189 24.46 6.67 -7.56
C ALA A 189 25.47 6.20 -6.51
N PRO A 190 25.11 6.20 -5.21
CA PRO A 190 25.85 5.45 -4.20
C PRO A 190 25.89 3.96 -4.57
N PHE A 191 27.03 3.30 -4.32
CA PHE A 191 27.27 1.88 -4.67
C PHE A 191 26.20 0.90 -4.15
N VAL A 192 25.48 1.26 -3.06
CA VAL A 192 24.43 0.43 -2.45
C VAL A 192 23.07 0.51 -3.19
N ARG A 193 22.92 1.40 -4.18
CA ARG A 193 21.66 1.58 -4.90
C ARG A 193 21.61 0.70 -6.12
N LYS A 194 20.55 -0.09 -6.26
CA LYS A 194 20.23 -0.78 -7.51
C LYS A 194 19.77 0.22 -8.56
N ILE A 195 20.14 -0.06 -9.83
CA ILE A 195 19.68 0.68 -11.00
C ILE A 195 18.69 -0.19 -11.74
N GLU A 196 17.46 0.28 -11.78
CA GLU A 196 16.37 -0.29 -12.54
C GLU A 196 16.15 0.53 -13.81
N ILE A 197 15.83 -0.14 -14.93
CA ILE A 197 15.51 0.48 -16.20
C ILE A 197 14.30 -0.15 -16.86
N GLU A 198 13.41 0.68 -17.39
CA GLU A 198 12.24 0.31 -18.16
C GLU A 198 12.61 0.14 -19.62
N VAL A 199 12.30 -1.02 -20.21
CA VAL A 199 12.58 -1.36 -21.61
C VAL A 199 11.30 -1.85 -22.30
N GLU A 200 11.15 -1.49 -23.58
CA GLU A 200 9.97 -1.79 -24.38
C GLU A 200 10.21 -2.89 -25.43
N ASN A 201 11.46 -3.30 -25.62
CA ASN A 201 11.84 -4.30 -26.61
C ASN A 201 13.14 -5.01 -26.24
N LEU A 202 13.47 -6.11 -26.97
CA LEU A 202 14.65 -6.93 -26.74
C LEU A 202 15.97 -6.22 -27.08
N GLU A 203 15.97 -5.23 -27.96
CA GLU A 203 17.17 -4.45 -28.32
C GLU A 203 17.60 -3.58 -27.12
N MET A 204 16.67 -2.80 -26.56
CA MET A 204 16.91 -2.02 -25.32
C MET A 204 17.32 -2.91 -24.15
N LEU A 205 16.73 -4.11 -24.04
CA LEU A 205 17.09 -5.09 -23.01
C LEU A 205 18.54 -5.53 -23.15
N MET A 206 19.01 -5.81 -24.36
CA MET A 206 20.40 -6.22 -24.59
C MET A 206 21.37 -5.09 -24.24
N GLU A 207 21.05 -3.84 -24.60
CA GLU A 207 21.84 -2.67 -24.22
C GLU A 207 21.90 -2.48 -22.70
N ALA A 208 20.74 -2.67 -22.01
CA ALA A 208 20.66 -2.57 -20.56
C ALA A 208 21.48 -3.64 -19.83
N LEU A 209 21.48 -4.89 -20.36
CA LEU A 209 22.33 -5.97 -19.85
C LEU A 209 23.81 -5.70 -20.05
N GLU A 210 24.23 -5.23 -21.23
CA GLU A 210 25.61 -4.87 -21.52
C GLU A 210 26.11 -3.72 -20.64
N ALA A 211 25.24 -2.72 -20.40
CA ALA A 211 25.53 -1.61 -19.50
C ALA A 211 25.46 -2.00 -18.01
N GLY A 212 24.95 -3.20 -17.68
CA GLY A 212 24.90 -3.77 -16.34
C GLY A 212 23.87 -3.10 -15.44
N ALA A 213 22.62 -3.03 -15.89
CA ALA A 213 21.47 -2.74 -15.05
C ALA A 213 21.24 -3.86 -14.03
N ASP A 214 20.80 -3.53 -12.82
CA ASP A 214 20.53 -4.52 -11.77
C ASP A 214 19.13 -5.15 -11.92
N ILE A 215 18.15 -4.33 -12.35
CA ILE A 215 16.76 -4.74 -12.57
C ILE A 215 16.33 -4.22 -13.95
N ILE A 216 15.66 -5.07 -14.73
CA ILE A 216 15.10 -4.69 -16.03
C ILE A 216 13.59 -4.87 -15.98
N MET A 217 12.87 -3.75 -16.08
CA MET A 217 11.41 -3.72 -16.14
C MET A 217 10.95 -3.86 -17.58
N LEU A 218 10.17 -4.90 -17.86
CA LEU A 218 9.58 -5.20 -19.16
C LEU A 218 8.24 -4.48 -19.26
N ASP A 219 8.20 -3.35 -19.97
CA ASP A 219 6.99 -2.53 -20.06
C ASP A 219 6.22 -2.81 -21.36
N ASN A 220 4.96 -3.20 -21.21
CA ASN A 220 4.03 -3.46 -22.31
C ASN A 220 4.55 -4.42 -23.42
N MET A 221 5.47 -5.31 -23.11
CA MET A 221 6.00 -6.32 -24.06
C MET A 221 5.04 -7.50 -24.24
N SER A 222 5.17 -8.19 -25.38
CA SER A 222 4.42 -9.43 -25.61
C SER A 222 4.88 -10.55 -24.66
N VAL A 223 3.97 -11.49 -24.33
CA VAL A 223 4.31 -12.64 -23.48
C VAL A 223 5.49 -13.45 -24.05
N GLU A 224 5.57 -13.58 -25.36
CA GLU A 224 6.67 -14.26 -26.05
C GLU A 224 8.00 -13.57 -25.85
N ASP A 225 8.02 -12.23 -26.00
CA ASP A 225 9.24 -11.46 -25.83
C ASP A 225 9.63 -11.34 -24.35
N MET A 226 8.67 -11.27 -23.43
CA MET A 226 8.95 -11.34 -22.00
C MET A 226 9.61 -12.68 -21.61
N LYS A 227 9.18 -13.82 -22.17
CA LYS A 227 9.84 -15.13 -21.93
C LYS A 227 11.27 -15.15 -22.45
N LYS A 228 11.54 -14.59 -23.65
CA LYS A 228 12.89 -14.44 -24.19
C LYS A 228 13.73 -13.52 -23.29
N ALA A 229 13.15 -12.40 -22.86
CA ALA A 229 13.80 -11.45 -21.95
C ALA A 229 14.24 -12.11 -20.65
N VAL A 230 13.37 -12.87 -19.99
CA VAL A 230 13.70 -13.62 -18.77
C VAL A 230 14.86 -14.58 -18.99
N ALA A 231 14.87 -15.30 -20.12
CA ALA A 231 15.98 -16.21 -20.44
C ALA A 231 17.31 -15.48 -20.67
N LEU A 232 17.29 -14.30 -21.30
CA LEU A 232 18.49 -13.46 -21.55
C LEU A 232 19.02 -12.83 -20.26
N CYS A 233 18.13 -12.46 -19.32
CA CYS A 233 18.49 -11.86 -18.04
C CYS A 233 19.00 -12.88 -17.01
N ALA A 234 18.80 -14.19 -17.23
CA ALA A 234 19.14 -15.21 -16.25
C ALA A 234 20.57 -15.10 -15.72
N GLY A 235 20.71 -14.91 -14.40
CA GLY A 235 22.00 -14.76 -13.71
C GLY A 235 22.71 -13.42 -13.94
N LYS A 236 22.11 -12.45 -14.64
CA LYS A 236 22.70 -11.15 -14.95
C LYS A 236 21.93 -9.98 -14.34
N ALA A 237 20.60 -10.00 -14.40
CA ALA A 237 19.74 -8.98 -13.86
C ALA A 237 18.42 -9.60 -13.36
N GLU A 238 17.79 -8.96 -12.39
CA GLU A 238 16.41 -9.30 -11.97
C GLU A 238 15.42 -8.75 -13.00
N THR A 239 14.27 -9.41 -13.15
CA THR A 239 13.26 -9.03 -14.12
C THR A 239 11.97 -8.60 -13.44
N GLU A 240 11.39 -7.48 -13.88
CA GLU A 240 10.07 -7.01 -13.47
C GLU A 240 9.14 -6.93 -14.69
N CYS A 241 7.90 -7.37 -14.53
CA CYS A 241 6.82 -7.14 -15.49
C CYS A 241 5.93 -6.01 -14.97
N SER A 242 5.72 -4.99 -15.80
CA SER A 242 4.84 -3.86 -15.52
C SER A 242 3.83 -3.67 -16.65
N GLY A 243 2.80 -2.87 -16.39
CA GLY A 243 1.76 -2.52 -17.38
C GLY A 243 0.43 -3.23 -17.13
N ASN A 244 -0.57 -2.45 -16.70
CA ASN A 244 -1.98 -2.85 -16.54
C ASN A 244 -2.21 -4.20 -15.81
N VAL A 245 -1.38 -4.53 -14.84
CA VAL A 245 -1.52 -5.77 -14.07
C VAL A 245 -2.70 -5.65 -13.11
N THR A 246 -3.66 -6.56 -13.26
CA THR A 246 -4.88 -6.67 -12.45
C THR A 246 -5.10 -8.11 -12.00
N ARG A 247 -6.09 -8.32 -11.12
CA ARG A 247 -6.48 -9.67 -10.69
C ARG A 247 -6.89 -10.58 -11.87
N GLU A 248 -7.50 -10.01 -12.90
CA GLU A 248 -8.05 -10.75 -14.05
C GLU A 248 -6.95 -11.26 -14.98
N ASN A 249 -5.80 -10.57 -15.05
CA ASN A 249 -4.74 -10.92 -16.00
C ASN A 249 -3.47 -11.49 -15.39
N VAL A 250 -3.24 -11.32 -14.08
CA VAL A 250 -2.00 -11.74 -13.40
C VAL A 250 -1.70 -13.23 -13.59
N ALA A 251 -2.71 -14.08 -13.62
CA ALA A 251 -2.51 -15.52 -13.81
C ALA A 251 -1.77 -15.88 -15.11
N ARG A 252 -1.94 -15.08 -16.17
CA ARG A 252 -1.24 -15.26 -17.45
C ARG A 252 0.23 -14.87 -17.40
N LEU A 253 0.62 -14.06 -16.41
CA LEU A 253 1.97 -13.57 -16.22
C LEU A 253 2.84 -14.52 -15.38
N VAL A 254 2.22 -15.43 -14.62
CA VAL A 254 2.92 -16.41 -13.77
C VAL A 254 3.89 -17.27 -14.59
N ASP A 255 3.43 -17.76 -15.76
CA ASP A 255 4.22 -18.66 -16.62
C ASP A 255 5.37 -17.96 -17.37
N ILE A 256 5.48 -16.63 -17.27
CA ILE A 256 6.59 -15.89 -17.85
C ILE A 256 7.86 -16.13 -17.03
N GLY A 257 7.74 -16.26 -15.71
CA GLY A 257 8.83 -16.55 -14.81
C GLY A 257 9.69 -15.33 -14.47
N VAL A 258 9.12 -14.11 -14.48
CA VAL A 258 9.77 -12.90 -13.95
C VAL A 258 9.97 -12.98 -12.44
N ASP A 259 10.92 -12.21 -11.92
CA ASP A 259 11.15 -12.15 -10.46
C ASP A 259 10.12 -11.29 -9.75
N TYR A 260 9.63 -10.24 -10.43
CA TYR A 260 8.65 -9.30 -9.89
C TYR A 260 7.54 -8.98 -10.89
N ILE A 261 6.35 -8.71 -10.34
CA ILE A 261 5.23 -8.12 -11.07
C ILE A 261 4.77 -6.89 -10.26
N SER A 262 4.79 -5.70 -10.87
CA SER A 262 4.28 -4.49 -10.22
C SER A 262 2.89 -4.12 -10.70
N SER A 263 2.04 -3.69 -9.75
CA SER A 263 0.67 -3.27 -10.03
C SER A 263 0.29 -1.99 -9.29
N GLY A 264 -0.03 -0.95 -10.05
CA GLY A 264 -0.61 0.28 -9.49
C GLY A 264 -2.05 0.07 -9.00
N ALA A 265 -2.76 -0.92 -9.55
CA ALA A 265 -4.15 -1.22 -9.18
C ALA A 265 -4.29 -1.59 -7.70
N LEU A 266 -3.23 -2.11 -7.06
CA LEU A 266 -3.22 -2.40 -5.62
C LEU A 266 -3.62 -1.20 -4.77
N THR A 267 -3.23 -0.01 -5.22
CA THR A 267 -3.44 1.23 -4.47
C THR A 267 -4.46 2.17 -5.11
N HIS A 268 -4.45 2.35 -6.43
CA HIS A 268 -5.37 3.33 -7.05
C HIS A 268 -6.76 2.77 -7.41
N SER A 269 -6.95 1.43 -7.46
CA SER A 269 -8.21 0.82 -7.91
C SER A 269 -8.81 -0.19 -6.93
N SER A 270 -8.17 -0.42 -5.77
CA SER A 270 -8.73 -1.32 -4.75
C SER A 270 -9.98 -0.71 -4.12
N PRO A 271 -11.09 -1.49 -3.98
CA PRO A 271 -12.24 -1.08 -3.19
C PRO A 271 -11.89 -1.00 -1.71
N ILE A 272 -12.70 -0.29 -0.93
CA ILE A 272 -12.63 -0.34 0.54
C ILE A 272 -13.17 -1.67 1.06
N LEU A 273 -12.77 -2.06 2.29
CA LEU A 273 -13.45 -3.11 3.06
C LEU A 273 -14.51 -2.47 3.95
N ASP A 274 -15.76 -2.90 3.87
CA ASP A 274 -16.83 -2.31 4.66
C ASP A 274 -16.74 -2.71 6.14
N LEU A 275 -16.61 -1.70 7.01
CA LEU A 275 -16.49 -1.80 8.46
C LEU A 275 -17.41 -0.76 9.12
N SER A 276 -17.89 -1.01 10.32
CA SER A 276 -18.70 -0.04 11.05
C SER A 276 -18.51 -0.11 12.56
N LEU A 277 -18.70 1.02 13.23
CA LEU A 277 -18.94 1.06 14.67
C LEU A 277 -20.43 0.86 14.96
N LYS A 278 -20.75 0.00 15.90
CA LYS A 278 -22.14 -0.38 16.25
C LYS A 278 -22.29 -0.57 17.75
N ASN A 279 -23.55 -0.56 18.20
CA ASN A 279 -23.90 -0.86 19.59
C ASN A 279 -23.31 0.13 20.60
N LEU A 280 -23.14 1.41 20.22
CA LEU A 280 -22.71 2.45 21.16
C LEU A 280 -23.70 2.52 22.34
N HIS A 281 -23.17 2.43 23.55
CA HIS A 281 -23.96 2.57 24.77
C HIS A 281 -23.10 3.20 25.89
N ALA A 282 -23.77 3.83 26.85
CA ALA A 282 -23.14 4.37 28.05
C ALA A 282 -22.77 3.25 29.04
N VAL A 283 -21.65 3.43 29.77
CA VAL A 283 -21.17 2.53 30.81
C VAL A 283 -20.91 3.28 32.11
#